data_76925bc3bddb6d64fe190f97c7effeb1
#
_entry.id   76925bc3bddb6d64fe190f97c7effeb1
#
_cell.length_a   1.000
_cell.length_b   1.000
_cell.length_c   1.000
_cell.angle_alpha   90.00
_cell.angle_beta   90.00
_cell.angle_gamma   90.00
#
_symmetry.space_group_name_H-M   'P 1'
#
loop_
_entity.id
_entity.type
_entity.pdbx_description
1 polymer ?
#
loop_
_entity_poly.entity_id
_entity_poly.type
_entity_poly.pdbx_seq_one_letter_code
_entity_poly.pdbx_strand_id
1 'polypeptide(L)'
;LIQVILNISVNAVQAMTENKDFYTNSDKQPLLTFRTRIQRLVTIQGVHHRSAIRIDIEDNGPGVPPEILETVFYPMITGRAKGTGLGLSIAQNIMHQHQGMIECQSEVGKTIFSLYLPWENKT
;
A
#
# COMPACT_ATOMS: atom_id res chain seq x y z
N LEU A 1 4.50 1.24 -12.94
CA LEU A 1 3.88 1.96 -11.81
C LEU A 1 2.36 1.84 -11.79
N ILE A 2 1.72 1.92 -12.96
CA ILE A 2 0.26 1.78 -13.02
C ILE A 2 -0.18 0.45 -12.44
N GLN A 3 0.53 -0.64 -12.75
CA GLN A 3 0.19 -1.97 -12.24
C GLN A 3 0.30 -2.03 -10.72
N VAL A 4 1.28 -1.35 -10.13
CA VAL A 4 1.44 -1.29 -8.68
C VAL A 4 0.24 -0.62 -8.04
N ILE A 5 -0.14 0.54 -8.57
CA ILE A 5 -1.27 1.30 -8.05
C ILE A 5 -2.56 0.49 -8.19
N LEU A 6 -2.77 -0.15 -9.34
CA LEU A 6 -3.96 -0.98 -9.56
C LEU A 6 -3.99 -2.17 -8.61
N ASN A 7 -2.87 -2.87 -8.43
CA ASN A 7 -2.84 -4.04 -7.54
C ASN A 7 -3.20 -3.66 -6.11
N ILE A 8 -2.63 -2.55 -5.62
CA ILE A 8 -2.91 -2.10 -4.25
C ILE A 8 -4.35 -1.62 -4.14
N SER A 9 -4.84 -0.88 -5.13
CA SER A 9 -6.20 -0.36 -5.11
C SER A 9 -7.24 -1.49 -5.15
N VAL A 10 -7.01 -2.50 -5.98
CA VAL A 10 -7.91 -3.66 -6.07
C VAL A 10 -7.92 -4.41 -4.74
N ASN A 11 -6.75 -4.59 -4.11
CA ASN A 11 -6.68 -5.24 -2.80
C ASN A 11 -7.49 -4.46 -1.76
N ALA A 12 -7.40 -3.14 -1.77
CA ALA A 12 -8.14 -2.30 -0.83
C ALA A 12 -9.64 -2.43 -1.05
N VAL A 13 -10.08 -2.36 -2.32
CA VAL A 13 -11.49 -2.49 -2.65
C VAL A 13 -12.03 -3.85 -2.26
N GLN A 14 -11.26 -4.92 -2.51
CA GLN A 14 -11.66 -6.26 -2.12
C GLN A 14 -11.81 -6.39 -0.61
N ALA A 15 -10.86 -5.85 0.15
CA ALA A 15 -10.91 -5.90 1.61
C ALA A 15 -12.16 -5.20 2.15
N MET A 16 -12.48 -4.04 1.60
CA MET A 16 -13.66 -3.29 2.01
C MET A 16 -14.95 -4.00 1.60
N THR A 17 -14.97 -4.59 0.40
CA THR A 17 -16.15 -5.27 -0.14
C THR A 17 -16.43 -6.57 0.61
N GLU A 18 -15.40 -7.33 0.94
CA GLU A 18 -15.54 -8.59 1.67
C GLU A 18 -15.93 -8.38 3.13
N ASN A 19 -15.81 -7.17 3.65
CA ASN A 19 -16.06 -6.85 5.05
C ASN A 19 -17.15 -5.80 5.18
N LYS A 20 -18.25 -5.97 4.45
CA LYS A 20 -19.37 -5.01 4.46
C LYS A 20 -19.92 -4.78 5.87
N ASP A 21 -19.92 -5.83 6.70
CA ASP A 21 -20.45 -5.73 8.06
C ASP A 21 -19.65 -4.77 8.92
N PHE A 22 -18.40 -4.50 8.56
CA PHE A 22 -17.55 -3.54 9.26
C PHE A 22 -18.17 -2.13 9.27
N TYR A 23 -18.99 -1.81 8.25
CA TYR A 23 -19.60 -0.48 8.12
C TYR A 23 -21.04 -0.43 8.57
N THR A 24 -21.63 -1.56 8.97
CA THR A 24 -23.08 -1.69 9.19
C THR A 24 -23.61 -0.75 10.25
N ASN A 25 -22.88 -0.58 11.36
CA ASN A 25 -23.31 0.26 12.48
C ASN A 25 -22.55 1.57 12.52
N SER A 26 -22.11 2.05 11.38
CA SER A 26 -21.31 3.26 11.27
C SER A 26 -21.91 4.16 10.20
N ASP A 27 -21.76 5.47 10.38
CA ASP A 27 -22.12 6.44 9.34
C ASP A 27 -21.07 6.45 8.22
N LYS A 28 -19.99 5.73 8.38
CA LYS A 28 -18.91 5.69 7.39
C LYS A 28 -19.23 4.72 6.27
N GLN A 29 -18.77 5.06 5.08
CA GLN A 29 -18.85 4.20 3.91
C GLN A 29 -17.43 3.85 3.46
N PRO A 30 -17.26 2.74 2.72
CA PRO A 30 -15.96 2.41 2.17
C PRO A 30 -15.38 3.59 1.39
N LEU A 31 -14.15 3.95 1.67
CA LEU A 31 -13.48 5.08 1.06
C LEU A 31 -12.05 4.72 0.72
N LEU A 32 -11.67 5.01 -0.51
CA LEU A 32 -10.30 4.86 -0.99
C LEU A 32 -9.76 6.24 -1.32
N THR A 33 -8.63 6.60 -0.72
CA THR A 33 -8.06 7.93 -0.87
C THR A 33 -6.64 7.82 -1.43
N PHE A 34 -6.34 8.68 -2.39
CA PHE A 34 -5.00 8.80 -2.97
C PHE A 34 -4.43 10.16 -2.62
N ARG A 35 -3.17 10.17 -2.16
CA ARG A 35 -2.44 11.43 -1.92
C ARG A 35 -1.06 11.31 -2.53
N THR A 36 -0.58 12.39 -3.09
CA THR A 36 0.79 12.45 -3.62
C THR A 36 1.50 13.65 -3.01
N ARG A 37 2.79 13.48 -2.74
CA ARG A 37 3.60 14.58 -2.23
C ARG A 37 5.07 14.28 -2.47
N ILE A 38 5.90 15.30 -2.32
CA ILE A 38 7.35 15.16 -2.33
C ILE A 38 7.79 15.05 -0.90
N GLN A 39 8.55 14.00 -0.59
CA GLN A 39 9.14 13.82 0.73
C GLN A 39 10.64 13.98 0.63
N ARG A 40 11.21 14.76 1.53
CA ARG A 40 12.64 15.03 1.52
C ARG A 40 13.38 14.10 2.46
N LEU A 41 14.66 13.83 2.14
CA LEU A 41 15.57 13.08 2.99
C LEU A 41 15.04 11.68 3.26
N VAL A 42 14.89 10.92 2.19
CA VAL A 42 14.35 9.55 2.26
C VAL A 42 15.47 8.57 1.98
N THR A 43 15.53 7.50 2.79
CA THR A 43 16.44 6.39 2.55
C THR A 43 15.65 5.23 1.97
N ILE A 44 16.04 4.79 0.78
CA ILE A 44 15.41 3.66 0.09
C ILE A 44 16.47 2.60 -0.15
N GLN A 45 16.25 1.41 0.40
CA GLN A 45 17.18 0.28 0.23
C GLN A 45 18.63 0.66 0.55
N GLY A 46 18.81 1.41 1.63
CA GLY A 46 20.13 1.84 2.06
C GLY A 46 20.72 3.02 1.31
N VAL A 47 20.03 3.53 0.30
CA VAL A 47 20.51 4.67 -0.48
C VAL A 47 19.76 5.93 -0.03
N HIS A 48 20.52 6.98 0.26
CA HIS A 48 19.96 8.25 0.69
C HIS A 48 19.58 9.10 -0.53
N HIS A 49 18.36 9.60 -0.51
CA HIS A 49 17.85 10.48 -1.56
C HIS A 49 17.44 11.81 -0.97
N ARG A 50 17.72 12.90 -1.68
CA ARG A 50 17.27 14.22 -1.26
C ARG A 50 15.77 14.35 -1.30
N SER A 51 15.16 13.74 -2.29
CA SER A 51 13.71 13.83 -2.50
C SER A 51 13.20 12.54 -3.07
N ALA A 52 11.95 12.23 -2.74
CA ALA A 52 11.22 11.12 -3.32
C ALA A 52 9.78 11.57 -3.55
N ILE A 53 9.17 11.00 -4.57
CA ILE A 53 7.73 11.14 -4.77
C ILE A 53 7.08 10.08 -3.88
N ARG A 54 6.17 10.51 -3.03
CA ARG A 54 5.42 9.61 -2.16
C ARG A 54 3.97 9.58 -2.62
N ILE A 55 3.46 8.36 -2.84
CA ILE A 55 2.07 8.14 -3.20
C ILE A 55 1.45 7.29 -2.10
N ASP A 56 0.47 7.84 -1.40
CA ASP A 56 -0.26 7.13 -0.36
C ASP A 56 -1.58 6.63 -0.92
N ILE A 57 -1.87 5.36 -0.71
CA ILE A 57 -3.15 4.74 -1.05
C ILE A 57 -3.76 4.28 0.25
N GLU A 58 -4.80 4.97 0.68
CA GLU A 58 -5.41 4.77 1.99
C GLU A 58 -6.83 4.23 1.86
N ASP A 59 -7.15 3.20 2.64
CA ASP A 59 -8.52 2.73 2.75
C ASP A 59 -8.97 2.78 4.21
N ASN A 60 -10.28 2.85 4.41
CA ASN A 60 -10.87 2.85 5.74
C ASN A 60 -11.49 1.51 6.11
N GLY A 61 -10.89 0.43 5.60
CA GLY A 61 -11.33 -0.92 5.90
C GLY A 61 -10.91 -1.41 7.28
N PRO A 62 -11.14 -2.71 7.54
CA PRO A 62 -10.85 -3.28 8.88
C PRO A 62 -9.37 -3.39 9.20
N GLY A 63 -8.50 -3.22 8.21
CA GLY A 63 -7.06 -3.31 8.42
C GLY A 63 -6.49 -4.70 8.15
N VAL A 64 -5.18 -4.80 8.26
CA VAL A 64 -4.45 -6.05 8.07
C VAL A 64 -4.04 -6.56 9.46
N PRO A 65 -4.30 -7.83 9.78
CA PRO A 65 -3.88 -8.38 11.08
C PRO A 65 -2.37 -8.22 11.28
N PRO A 66 -1.91 -7.87 12.50
CA PRO A 66 -0.49 -7.65 12.75
C PRO A 66 0.40 -8.82 12.36
N GLU A 67 -0.06 -10.04 12.57
CA GLU A 67 0.71 -11.24 12.24
C GLU A 67 0.89 -11.43 10.73
N ILE A 68 0.05 -10.79 9.92
CA ILE A 68 0.12 -10.87 8.47
C ILE A 68 0.89 -9.67 7.90
N LEU A 69 0.82 -8.54 8.59
CA LEU A 69 1.40 -7.29 8.10
C LEU A 69 2.89 -7.42 7.76
N GLU A 70 3.63 -8.16 8.57
CA GLU A 70 5.06 -8.34 8.36
C GLU A 70 5.38 -9.13 7.10
N THR A 71 4.43 -9.96 6.64
CA THR A 71 4.64 -10.84 5.51
C THR A 71 3.71 -10.56 4.35
N VAL A 72 3.04 -9.40 4.37
CA VAL A 72 2.01 -9.07 3.37
C VAL A 72 2.54 -9.04 1.93
N PHE A 73 3.83 -8.81 1.76
CA PHE A 73 4.43 -8.72 0.44
C PHE A 73 4.96 -10.05 -0.09
N TYR A 74 4.98 -11.11 0.74
CA TYR A 74 5.45 -12.40 0.29
C TYR A 74 4.36 -13.11 -0.51
N PRO A 75 4.75 -13.90 -1.54
CA PRO A 75 3.76 -14.64 -2.33
C PRO A 75 2.95 -15.59 -1.46
N MET A 76 1.68 -15.73 -1.77
CA MET A 76 0.77 -16.68 -1.14
C MET A 76 0.41 -16.36 0.31
N ILE A 77 0.90 -15.27 0.86
CA ILE A 77 0.56 -14.83 2.20
C ILE A 77 -0.55 -13.81 2.10
N THR A 78 -1.68 -14.08 2.72
CA THR A 78 -2.83 -13.19 2.67
C THR A 78 -3.73 -13.42 3.88
N GLY A 79 -4.42 -12.36 4.30
CA GLY A 79 -5.44 -12.43 5.34
C GLY A 79 -6.83 -12.70 4.80
N ARG A 80 -6.97 -12.99 3.51
CA ARG A 80 -8.25 -13.24 2.86
C ARG A 80 -8.22 -14.58 2.15
N ALA A 81 -9.39 -15.25 2.11
CA ALA A 81 -9.50 -16.56 1.46
C ALA A 81 -9.15 -16.49 -0.03
N LYS A 82 -9.46 -15.37 -0.68
CA LYS A 82 -9.12 -15.14 -2.09
C LYS A 82 -8.07 -14.03 -2.17
N GLY A 83 -7.07 -14.11 -1.32
CA GLY A 83 -6.11 -13.05 -1.21
C GLY A 83 -5.23 -12.86 -2.43
N THR A 84 -4.61 -11.71 -2.50
CA THR A 84 -3.76 -11.30 -3.60
C THR A 84 -2.33 -11.07 -3.14
N GLY A 85 -1.86 -11.91 -2.19
CA GLY A 85 -0.48 -11.83 -1.72
C GLY A 85 0.51 -11.84 -2.87
N LEU A 86 0.23 -12.62 -3.92
CA LEU A 86 1.06 -12.64 -5.12
C LEU A 86 1.08 -11.27 -5.80
N GLY A 87 -0.06 -10.58 -5.85
CA GLY A 87 -0.14 -9.25 -6.44
C GLY A 87 0.72 -8.23 -5.71
N LEU A 88 0.73 -8.29 -4.38
CA LEU A 88 1.58 -7.40 -3.58
C LEU A 88 3.05 -7.71 -3.76
N SER A 89 3.39 -8.98 -3.90
CA SER A 89 4.76 -9.40 -4.19
C SER A 89 5.22 -8.85 -5.54
N ILE A 90 4.36 -8.92 -6.55
CA ILE A 90 4.65 -8.35 -7.87
C ILE A 90 4.84 -6.84 -7.76
N ALA A 91 3.97 -6.16 -7.02
CA ALA A 91 4.07 -4.72 -6.82
C ALA A 91 5.41 -4.35 -6.20
N GLN A 92 5.85 -5.10 -5.20
CA GLN A 92 7.14 -4.85 -4.58
C GLN A 92 8.29 -5.02 -5.56
N ASN A 93 8.23 -6.07 -6.39
CA ASN A 93 9.27 -6.30 -7.40
C ASN A 93 9.33 -5.15 -8.40
N ILE A 94 8.18 -4.65 -8.83
CA ILE A 94 8.12 -3.53 -9.77
C ILE A 94 8.75 -2.29 -9.13
N MET A 95 8.41 -2.00 -7.86
CA MET A 95 9.00 -0.86 -7.17
C MET A 95 10.50 -1.01 -7.04
N HIS A 96 10.99 -2.22 -6.76
CA HIS A 96 12.43 -2.50 -6.72
C HIS A 96 13.11 -2.17 -8.05
N GLN A 97 12.48 -2.52 -9.16
CA GLN A 97 13.02 -2.25 -10.49
C GLN A 97 13.11 -0.74 -10.77
N HIS A 98 12.25 0.03 -10.11
CA HIS A 98 12.27 1.50 -10.21
C HIS A 98 13.07 2.15 -9.09
N GLN A 99 13.82 1.35 -8.32
CA GLN A 99 14.62 1.82 -7.19
C GLN A 99 13.76 2.47 -6.10
N GLY A 100 12.51 2.05 -6.03
CA GLY A 100 11.56 2.54 -5.04
C GLY A 100 11.32 1.54 -3.93
N MET A 101 10.34 1.85 -3.08
CA MET A 101 9.93 0.95 -2.01
C MET A 101 8.45 1.12 -1.71
N ILE A 102 7.90 0.12 -1.02
CA ILE A 102 6.52 0.15 -0.54
C ILE A 102 6.56 -0.05 0.98
N GLU A 103 5.80 0.78 1.68
CA GLU A 103 5.56 0.59 3.11
C GLU A 103 4.06 0.41 3.34
N CYS A 104 3.71 -0.29 4.41
CA CYS A 104 2.33 -0.47 4.80
C CYS A 104 2.18 -0.18 6.28
N GLN A 105 1.21 0.67 6.61
CA GLN A 105 0.79 0.93 7.98
C GLN A 105 -0.69 0.61 8.07
N SER A 106 -1.07 -0.20 9.06
CA SER A 106 -2.45 -0.63 9.15
C SER A 106 -2.92 -0.66 10.60
N GLU A 107 -4.13 -0.18 10.79
CA GLU A 107 -4.88 -0.29 12.03
C GLU A 107 -6.35 -0.41 11.68
N VAL A 108 -7.17 -0.71 12.65
CA VAL A 108 -8.61 -0.83 12.40
C VAL A 108 -9.14 0.51 11.89
N GLY A 109 -9.76 0.49 10.73
CA GLY A 109 -10.33 1.69 10.12
C GLY A 109 -9.39 2.49 9.24
N LYS A 110 -8.11 2.05 9.12
CA LYS A 110 -7.15 2.81 8.31
C LYS A 110 -5.98 1.95 7.90
N THR A 111 -5.83 1.74 6.60
CA THR A 111 -4.67 1.06 6.02
C THR A 111 -4.08 1.98 4.96
N ILE A 112 -2.78 2.25 5.06
CA ILE A 112 -2.08 3.11 4.12
C ILE A 112 -0.92 2.33 3.50
N PHE A 113 -0.92 2.21 2.17
CA PHE A 113 0.24 1.77 1.41
C PHE A 113 0.93 3.01 0.87
N SER A 114 2.20 3.16 1.18
CA SER A 114 3.00 4.30 0.75
C SER A 114 4.04 3.82 -0.26
N LEU A 115 4.00 4.40 -1.45
CA LEU A 115 4.95 4.13 -2.52
C LEU A 115 5.96 5.27 -2.56
N TYR A 116 7.24 4.92 -2.59
CA TYR A 116 8.31 5.91 -2.67
C TYR A 116 9.10 5.68 -3.95
N LEU A 117 9.27 6.74 -4.74
CA LEU A 117 10.07 6.73 -5.96
C LEU A 117 11.13 7.82 -5.86
N PRO A 118 12.41 7.50 -6.08
CA PRO A 118 13.43 8.53 -6.06
C PRO A 118 13.12 9.60 -7.09
N TRP A 119 13.27 10.84 -6.69
CA TRP A 119 13.13 11.96 -7.62
C TRP A 119 14.32 12.88 -7.43
N GLU A 120 15.21 12.85 -8.41
CA GLU A 120 16.39 13.68 -8.40
C GLU A 120 16.28 14.71 -9.48
N ASN A 121 16.50 15.95 -9.06
CA ASN A 121 16.53 17.05 -10.01
C ASN A 121 17.88 17.03 -10.70
N LYS A 122 17.91 16.50 -11.90
CA LYS A 122 19.12 16.48 -12.71
C LYS A 122 19.23 17.78 -13.47
N THR A 123 19.99 18.67 -12.94
CA THR A 123 20.33 19.92 -13.65
C THR A 123 21.67 19.80 -14.30
#